data_48cd044b46fbb773595b3e2e808ba577
#
_entry.id   48cd044b46fbb773595b3e2e808ba577
#
_cell.length_a   1.000
_cell.length_b   1.000
_cell.length_c   1.000
_cell.angle_alpha   90.00
_cell.angle_beta   90.00
_cell.angle_gamma   90.00
#
_symmetry.space_group_name_H-M   'P 1'
#
loop_
_entity.id
_entity.type
_entity.pdbx_description
1 polymer ?
#
loop_
_entity_poly.entity_id
_entity_poly.type
_entity_poly.pdbx_seq_one_letter_code
_entity_poly.pdbx_strand_id
1 'polypeptide(L)'
;MDALAVALGDPAGIGPEIIALAWAQRREAGLPPFFAIGDQRSLRAVWDGPITIVSGPDEAVRAFDDGLPLIQVDDPGEIVPGEPNLAGARCALDSLEIAVGLTRAGSARAVVTGPVSKAQLYAIGFTHPGQTEFIAERCGMAAGNTVMMLAGPSLRTVPITIHTPLSE
;
A
#
# COMPACT_ATOMS: atom_id res chain seq x y z
N MET A 1 6.20 -16.55 6.14
CA MET A 1 4.82 -16.05 6.31
C MET A 1 4.16 -15.84 4.97
N ASP A 2 2.83 -16.08 4.86
CA ASP A 2 2.13 -16.05 3.57
C ASP A 2 1.21 -14.83 3.38
N ALA A 3 1.21 -13.87 4.32
CA ALA A 3 0.38 -12.67 4.23
C ALA A 3 1.05 -11.56 3.42
N LEU A 4 0.24 -10.78 2.69
CA LEU A 4 0.68 -9.60 1.96
C LEU A 4 0.58 -8.35 2.86
N ALA A 5 1.58 -7.49 2.81
CA ALA A 5 1.54 -6.16 3.44
C ALA A 5 0.97 -5.14 2.46
N VAL A 6 -0.17 -4.56 2.81
CA VAL A 6 -0.92 -3.63 1.94
C VAL A 6 -0.86 -2.23 2.53
N ALA A 7 -0.04 -1.36 1.95
CA ALA A 7 -0.05 0.07 2.28
C ALA A 7 -1.34 0.71 1.76
N LEU A 8 -2.14 1.34 2.63
CA LEU A 8 -3.43 1.96 2.26
C LEU A 8 -3.28 3.10 1.24
N GLY A 9 -2.11 3.73 1.17
CA GLY A 9 -1.89 4.90 0.35
C GLY A 9 -2.46 6.18 1.00
N ASP A 10 -2.89 7.13 0.16
CA ASP A 10 -3.44 8.39 0.66
C ASP A 10 -4.76 8.15 1.41
N PRO A 11 -4.88 8.55 2.70
CA PRO A 11 -6.09 8.36 3.49
C PRO A 11 -7.33 9.05 2.91
N ALA A 12 -7.15 10.15 2.17
CA ALA A 12 -8.24 10.87 1.49
C ALA A 12 -8.51 10.36 0.06
N GLY A 13 -7.71 9.40 -0.41
CA GLY A 13 -7.84 8.79 -1.74
C GLY A 13 -8.75 7.56 -1.73
N ILE A 14 -8.75 6.82 -2.86
CA ILE A 14 -9.56 5.61 -3.04
C ILE A 14 -8.92 4.34 -2.45
N GLY A 15 -7.68 4.42 -1.93
CA GLY A 15 -6.96 3.27 -1.35
C GLY A 15 -7.76 2.56 -0.26
N PRO A 16 -8.23 3.25 0.77
CA PRO A 16 -9.03 2.66 1.84
C PRO A 16 -10.26 1.91 1.34
N GLU A 17 -11.01 2.49 0.38
CA GLU A 17 -12.22 1.91 -0.18
C GLU A 17 -11.93 0.61 -0.96
N ILE A 18 -10.97 0.62 -1.89
CA ILE A 18 -10.66 -0.56 -2.70
C ILE A 18 -10.08 -1.70 -1.86
N ILE A 19 -9.33 -1.40 -0.80
CA ILE A 19 -8.75 -2.42 0.08
C ILE A 19 -9.82 -3.02 0.98
N ALA A 20 -10.75 -2.22 1.49
CA ALA A 20 -11.91 -2.70 2.23
C ALA A 20 -12.79 -3.61 1.36
N LEU A 21 -13.07 -3.21 0.11
CA LEU A 21 -13.82 -4.02 -0.86
C LEU A 21 -13.09 -5.33 -1.21
N ALA A 22 -11.77 -5.28 -1.40
CA ALA A 22 -10.96 -6.49 -1.63
C ALA A 22 -11.09 -7.47 -0.46
N TRP A 23 -11.02 -6.97 0.79
CA TRP A 23 -11.21 -7.84 1.94
C TRP A 23 -12.64 -8.40 2.02
N ALA A 24 -13.66 -7.59 1.72
CA ALA A 24 -15.05 -8.06 1.71
C ALA A 24 -15.26 -9.21 0.70
N GLN A 25 -14.59 -9.14 -0.45
CA GLN A 25 -14.68 -10.14 -1.53
C GLN A 25 -13.62 -11.25 -1.43
N ARG A 26 -12.78 -11.27 -0.39
CA ARG A 26 -11.60 -12.14 -0.28
C ARG A 26 -11.88 -13.64 -0.51
N ARG A 27 -13.01 -14.13 0.00
CA ARG A 27 -13.39 -15.55 -0.12
C ARG A 27 -13.83 -15.89 -1.54
N GLU A 28 -14.63 -15.04 -2.16
CA GLU A 28 -15.13 -15.22 -3.54
C GLU A 28 -13.97 -15.11 -4.55
N ALA A 29 -13.11 -14.12 -4.36
CA ALA A 29 -11.96 -13.89 -5.23
C ALA A 29 -10.76 -14.81 -4.92
N GLY A 30 -10.82 -15.64 -3.88
CA GLY A 30 -9.74 -16.53 -3.48
C GLY A 30 -8.44 -15.79 -3.11
N LEU A 31 -8.56 -14.60 -2.47
CA LEU A 31 -7.40 -13.81 -2.12
C LEU A 31 -6.61 -14.44 -0.96
N PRO A 32 -5.28 -14.43 -1.03
CA PRO A 32 -4.44 -14.84 0.08
C PRO A 32 -4.63 -13.90 1.27
N PRO A 33 -4.26 -14.31 2.49
CA PRO A 33 -4.26 -13.42 3.65
C PRO A 33 -3.45 -12.16 3.38
N PHE A 34 -3.99 -11.02 3.81
CA PHE A 34 -3.31 -9.74 3.79
C PHE A 34 -3.69 -8.88 5.00
N PHE A 35 -2.91 -7.89 5.29
CA PHE A 35 -3.20 -6.88 6.30
C PHE A 35 -2.94 -5.49 5.75
N ALA A 36 -3.81 -4.58 6.11
CA ALA A 36 -3.67 -3.17 5.77
C ALA A 36 -2.69 -2.48 6.73
N ILE A 37 -2.01 -1.46 6.26
CA ILE A 37 -1.17 -0.57 7.06
C ILE A 37 -1.63 0.85 6.74
N GLY A 38 -2.07 1.59 7.75
CA GLY A 38 -2.62 2.92 7.55
C GLY A 38 -3.44 3.41 8.74
N ASP A 39 -4.31 4.37 8.54
CA ASP A 39 -5.16 4.91 9.59
C ASP A 39 -6.59 4.32 9.54
N GLN A 40 -7.07 3.87 10.70
CA GLN A 40 -8.42 3.29 10.84
C GLN A 40 -9.53 4.25 10.43
N ARG A 41 -9.38 5.57 10.66
CA ARG A 41 -10.42 6.55 10.32
C ARG A 41 -10.63 6.67 8.82
N SER A 42 -9.57 6.52 8.02
CA SER A 42 -9.69 6.51 6.57
C SER A 42 -10.54 5.34 6.06
N LEU A 43 -10.39 4.16 6.67
CA LEU A 43 -11.25 3.01 6.40
C LEU A 43 -12.68 3.25 6.90
N ARG A 44 -12.85 3.78 8.11
CA ARG A 44 -14.18 4.07 8.68
C ARG A 44 -14.96 5.15 7.94
N ALA A 45 -14.27 6.07 7.26
CA ALA A 45 -14.91 7.09 6.43
C ALA A 45 -15.63 6.51 5.20
N VAL A 46 -15.23 5.31 4.74
CA VAL A 46 -15.72 4.70 3.49
C VAL A 46 -16.30 3.29 3.68
N TRP A 47 -16.20 2.72 4.88
CA TRP A 47 -16.60 1.32 5.09
C TRP A 47 -17.00 1.03 6.55
N ASP A 48 -18.16 0.39 6.73
CA ASP A 48 -18.74 0.04 8.04
C ASP A 48 -18.42 -1.42 8.48
N GLY A 49 -17.70 -2.18 7.65
CA GLY A 49 -17.38 -3.57 7.94
C GLY A 49 -16.39 -3.76 9.10
N PRO A 50 -16.13 -5.01 9.51
CA PRO A 50 -15.27 -5.31 10.64
C PRO A 50 -13.79 -4.97 10.33
N ILE A 51 -13.14 -4.23 11.23
CA ILE A 51 -11.70 -3.92 11.23
C ILE A 51 -11.12 -4.44 12.53
N THR A 52 -10.00 -5.16 12.46
CA THR A 52 -9.26 -5.65 13.61
C THR A 52 -7.90 -4.97 13.66
N ILE A 53 -7.67 -4.14 14.67
CA ILE A 53 -6.34 -3.56 14.91
C ILE A 53 -5.43 -4.67 15.41
N VAL A 54 -4.26 -4.78 14.77
CA VAL A 54 -3.26 -5.83 15.06
C VAL A 54 -1.89 -5.20 15.28
N SER A 55 -1.08 -5.85 16.10
CA SER A 55 0.28 -5.41 16.42
C SER A 55 1.33 -5.90 15.40
N GLY A 56 0.97 -6.86 14.56
CA GLY A 56 1.90 -7.41 13.57
C GLY A 56 1.32 -8.50 12.69
N PRO A 57 2.12 -9.00 11.73
CA PRO A 57 1.67 -9.95 10.70
C PRO A 57 1.14 -11.29 11.23
N ASP A 58 1.69 -11.81 12.34
CA ASP A 58 1.21 -13.06 12.94
C ASP A 58 -0.22 -12.97 13.47
N GLU A 59 -0.53 -11.84 14.09
CA GLU A 59 -1.88 -11.55 14.59
C GLU A 59 -2.83 -11.29 13.42
N ALA A 60 -2.33 -10.61 12.37
CA ALA A 60 -3.11 -10.32 11.18
C ALA A 60 -3.61 -11.59 10.47
N VAL A 61 -2.77 -12.61 10.34
CA VAL A 61 -3.17 -13.90 9.73
C VAL A 61 -4.31 -14.55 10.53
N ARG A 62 -4.27 -14.50 11.86
CA ARG A 62 -5.31 -15.05 12.71
C ARG A 62 -6.62 -14.28 12.65
N ALA A 63 -6.53 -12.95 12.50
CA ALA A 63 -7.70 -12.07 12.47
C ALA A 63 -8.36 -11.97 11.08
N PHE A 64 -7.70 -12.44 10.01
CA PHE A 64 -8.10 -12.19 8.62
C PHE A 64 -9.51 -12.65 8.26
N ASP A 65 -9.98 -13.74 8.85
CA ASP A 65 -11.31 -14.25 8.56
C ASP A 65 -12.44 -13.46 9.26
N ASP A 66 -12.14 -12.83 10.40
CA ASP A 66 -13.11 -12.18 11.27
C ASP A 66 -13.21 -10.66 11.02
N GLY A 67 -12.12 -10.02 10.54
CA GLY A 67 -12.08 -8.60 10.25
C GLY A 67 -10.88 -8.23 9.38
N LEU A 68 -10.96 -7.09 8.69
CA LEU A 68 -9.81 -6.56 7.95
C LEU A 68 -8.69 -6.22 8.95
N PRO A 69 -7.57 -6.96 8.94
CA PRO A 69 -6.47 -6.68 9.86
C PRO A 69 -5.81 -5.36 9.48
N LEU A 70 -5.60 -4.49 10.46
CA LEU A 70 -4.97 -3.18 10.27
C LEU A 70 -3.84 -2.96 11.27
N ILE A 71 -2.64 -2.74 10.76
CA ILE A 71 -1.56 -2.13 11.53
C ILE A 71 -1.76 -0.63 11.46
N GLN A 72 -2.10 -0.04 12.62
CA GLN A 72 -2.35 1.40 12.73
C GLN A 72 -1.04 2.18 12.60
N VAL A 73 -1.03 3.21 11.78
CA VAL A 73 0.02 4.23 11.73
C VAL A 73 -0.42 5.49 12.47
N ASP A 74 0.50 6.43 12.65
CA ASP A 74 0.23 7.69 13.34
C ASP A 74 -0.91 8.48 12.69
N ASP A 75 -1.56 9.29 13.54
CA ASP A 75 -2.74 10.08 13.21
C ASP A 75 -2.48 11.05 12.02
N PRO A 76 -3.15 10.89 10.87
CA PRO A 76 -3.04 11.82 9.75
C PRO A 76 -3.82 13.13 9.97
N GLY A 77 -4.35 13.40 11.16
CA GLY A 77 -5.21 14.54 11.43
C GLY A 77 -6.63 14.37 10.85
N GLU A 78 -7.23 15.46 10.40
CA GLU A 78 -8.53 15.41 9.72
C GLU A 78 -8.42 14.79 8.34
N ILE A 79 -9.30 13.84 8.04
CA ILE A 79 -9.40 13.17 6.75
C ILE A 79 -10.74 13.58 6.12
N VAL A 80 -10.65 14.25 4.97
CA VAL A 80 -11.83 14.54 4.13
C VAL A 80 -11.65 13.78 2.82
N PRO A 81 -12.48 12.78 2.50
CA PRO A 81 -12.37 12.02 1.26
C PRO A 81 -12.35 12.94 0.03
N GLY A 82 -11.38 12.74 -0.86
CA GLY A 82 -11.18 13.56 -2.05
C GLY A 82 -10.33 14.82 -1.82
N GLU A 83 -9.94 15.15 -0.59
CA GLU A 83 -9.14 16.32 -0.23
C GLU A 83 -7.78 15.91 0.37
N PRO A 84 -6.80 15.48 -0.45
CA PRO A 84 -5.48 15.10 0.02
C PRO A 84 -4.75 16.26 0.73
N ASN A 85 -4.08 15.95 1.83
CA ASN A 85 -3.34 16.94 2.61
C ASN A 85 -1.93 16.43 3.02
N LEU A 86 -1.12 17.31 3.62
CA LEU A 86 0.27 16.98 3.99
C LEU A 86 0.36 15.92 5.09
N ALA A 87 -0.58 15.91 6.03
CA ALA A 87 -0.60 14.91 7.10
C ALA A 87 -0.98 13.53 6.55
N GLY A 88 -1.95 13.47 5.64
CA GLY A 88 -2.29 12.27 4.89
C GLY A 88 -1.13 11.74 4.06
N ALA A 89 -0.34 12.64 3.44
CA ALA A 89 0.85 12.23 2.69
C ALA A 89 1.93 11.59 3.58
N ARG A 90 2.13 12.09 4.81
CA ARG A 90 3.02 11.46 5.79
C ARG A 90 2.51 10.09 6.19
N CYS A 91 1.23 9.96 6.52
CA CYS A 91 0.60 8.68 6.83
C CYS A 91 0.76 7.66 5.69
N ALA A 92 0.59 8.09 4.43
CA ALA A 92 0.79 7.25 3.25
C ALA A 92 2.25 6.79 3.10
N LEU A 93 3.21 7.67 3.35
CA LEU A 93 4.64 7.35 3.29
C LEU A 93 5.03 6.39 4.40
N ASP A 94 4.59 6.64 5.64
CA ASP A 94 4.87 5.77 6.80
C ASP A 94 4.27 4.37 6.59
N SER A 95 3.06 4.30 6.07
CA SER A 95 2.40 3.05 5.68
C SER A 95 3.25 2.24 4.68
N LEU A 96 3.82 2.90 3.68
CA LEU A 96 4.68 2.28 2.68
C LEU A 96 6.02 1.84 3.29
N GLU A 97 6.65 2.68 4.12
CA GLU A 97 7.90 2.33 4.84
C GLU A 97 7.72 1.08 5.70
N ILE A 98 6.64 1.01 6.48
CA ILE A 98 6.33 -0.15 7.33
C ILE A 98 6.11 -1.39 6.47
N ALA A 99 5.33 -1.30 5.38
CA ALA A 99 5.07 -2.43 4.48
C ALA A 99 6.37 -2.99 3.90
N VAL A 100 7.25 -2.11 3.42
CA VAL A 100 8.56 -2.50 2.87
C VAL A 100 9.45 -3.10 3.95
N GLY A 101 9.50 -2.48 5.14
CA GLY A 101 10.27 -2.97 6.28
C GLY A 101 9.88 -4.38 6.69
N LEU A 102 8.59 -4.65 6.86
CA LEU A 102 8.06 -5.97 7.20
C LEU A 102 8.36 -7.01 6.12
N THR A 103 8.25 -6.64 4.84
CA THR A 103 8.54 -7.55 3.74
C THR A 103 10.04 -7.87 3.65
N ARG A 104 10.92 -6.89 3.82
CA ARG A 104 12.37 -7.12 3.86
C ARG A 104 12.81 -7.97 5.06
N ALA A 105 12.12 -7.84 6.18
CA ALA A 105 12.37 -8.68 7.36
C ALA A 105 11.83 -10.13 7.19
N GLY A 106 11.17 -10.46 6.08
CA GLY A 106 10.55 -11.77 5.86
C GLY A 106 9.26 -11.98 6.64
N SER A 107 8.73 -10.94 7.27
CA SER A 107 7.48 -10.96 8.06
C SER A 107 6.23 -10.81 7.19
N ALA A 108 6.37 -10.39 5.93
CA ALA A 108 5.34 -10.39 4.92
C ALA A 108 5.89 -10.95 3.61
N ARG A 109 5.01 -11.54 2.79
CA ARG A 109 5.38 -12.18 1.52
C ARG A 109 5.71 -11.18 0.42
N ALA A 110 4.98 -10.08 0.36
CA ALA A 110 5.18 -9.00 -0.63
C ALA A 110 4.48 -7.72 -0.17
N VAL A 111 4.84 -6.61 -0.80
CA VAL A 111 4.17 -5.31 -0.65
C VAL A 111 3.12 -5.14 -1.74
N VAL A 112 1.93 -4.68 -1.36
CA VAL A 112 0.91 -4.15 -2.26
C VAL A 112 0.73 -2.68 -1.91
N THR A 113 0.69 -1.80 -2.90
CA THR A 113 0.60 -0.35 -2.67
C THR A 113 -0.75 0.20 -3.09
N GLY A 114 -1.40 0.93 -2.19
CA GLY A 114 -2.53 1.79 -2.51
C GLY A 114 -2.07 3.05 -3.27
N PRO A 115 -3.00 3.74 -3.96
CA PRO A 115 -2.70 4.96 -4.68
C PRO A 115 -2.35 6.11 -3.73
N VAL A 116 -1.44 6.99 -4.20
CA VAL A 116 -0.95 8.13 -3.43
C VAL A 116 -1.08 9.44 -4.21
N SER A 117 -1.26 10.55 -3.51
CA SER A 117 -1.16 11.89 -4.08
C SER A 117 0.30 12.30 -4.23
N LYS A 118 0.86 12.22 -5.46
CA LYS A 118 2.25 12.61 -5.72
C LYS A 118 2.52 14.08 -5.35
N ALA A 119 1.56 14.98 -5.61
CA ALA A 119 1.69 16.39 -5.30
C ALA A 119 1.91 16.61 -3.80
N GLN A 120 1.15 15.90 -2.96
CA GLN A 120 1.28 15.99 -1.50
C GLN A 120 2.56 15.31 -1.00
N LEU A 121 2.95 14.18 -1.59
CA LEU A 121 4.23 13.53 -1.26
C LEU A 121 5.42 14.44 -1.56
N TYR A 122 5.45 15.10 -2.73
CA TYR A 122 6.52 16.06 -3.06
C TYR A 122 6.54 17.24 -2.09
N ALA A 123 5.37 17.72 -1.65
CA ALA A 123 5.28 18.83 -0.70
C ALA A 123 5.82 18.48 0.71
N ILE A 124 5.90 17.20 1.06
CA ILE A 124 6.56 16.73 2.30
C ILE A 124 8.02 16.31 2.11
N GLY A 125 8.59 16.52 0.91
CA GLY A 125 10.00 16.24 0.61
C GLY A 125 10.27 14.84 0.03
N PHE A 126 9.27 14.14 -0.48
CA PHE A 126 9.47 12.89 -1.21
C PHE A 126 10.20 13.18 -2.53
N THR A 127 11.34 12.51 -2.76
CA THR A 127 12.25 12.83 -3.87
C THR A 127 12.24 11.82 -5.01
N HIS A 128 11.50 10.72 -4.86
CA HIS A 128 11.43 9.66 -5.87
C HIS A 128 10.39 9.97 -6.95
N PRO A 129 10.59 9.52 -8.21
CA PRO A 129 9.59 9.65 -9.27
C PRO A 129 8.27 8.92 -8.95
N GLY A 130 8.35 7.83 -8.19
CA GLY A 130 7.20 7.04 -7.77
C GLY A 130 7.50 6.04 -6.65
N GLN A 131 6.50 5.25 -6.29
CA GLN A 131 6.62 4.22 -5.26
C GLN A 131 7.61 3.11 -5.65
N THR A 132 7.74 2.82 -6.95
CA THR A 132 8.66 1.80 -7.47
C THR A 132 10.10 2.12 -7.13
N GLU A 133 10.56 3.34 -7.40
CA GLU A 133 11.92 3.80 -7.16
C GLU A 133 12.19 3.90 -5.66
N PHE A 134 11.20 4.33 -4.89
CA PHE A 134 11.28 4.35 -3.43
C PHE A 134 11.49 2.93 -2.86
N ILE A 135 10.67 1.96 -3.28
CA ILE A 135 10.79 0.56 -2.83
C ILE A 135 12.15 -0.03 -3.24
N ALA A 136 12.61 0.26 -4.46
CA ALA A 136 13.91 -0.17 -4.95
C ALA A 136 15.06 0.30 -4.07
N GLU A 137 15.07 1.60 -3.74
CA GLU A 137 16.08 2.17 -2.83
C GLU A 137 16.04 1.51 -1.46
N ARG A 138 14.86 1.32 -0.89
CA ARG A 138 14.70 0.61 0.40
C ARG A 138 15.17 -0.84 0.34
N CYS A 139 15.13 -1.47 -0.82
CA CYS A 139 15.67 -2.81 -1.06
C CYS A 139 17.18 -2.80 -1.39
N GLY A 140 17.85 -1.65 -1.37
CA GLY A 140 19.26 -1.51 -1.71
C GLY A 140 19.56 -1.68 -3.21
N MET A 141 18.55 -1.50 -4.07
CA MET A 141 18.69 -1.60 -5.51
C MET A 141 18.88 -0.21 -6.13
N ALA A 142 19.78 -0.09 -7.10
CA ALA A 142 19.86 1.11 -7.91
C ALA A 142 18.58 1.24 -8.78
N ALA A 143 18.10 2.48 -8.98
CA ALA A 143 16.88 2.73 -9.75
C ALA A 143 16.89 2.10 -11.16
N GLY A 144 18.04 2.07 -11.83
CA GLY A 144 18.20 1.43 -13.13
C GLY A 144 18.14 -0.09 -13.15
N ASN A 145 18.11 -0.74 -11.99
CA ASN A 145 18.02 -2.21 -11.87
C ASN A 145 16.60 -2.69 -11.55
N THR A 146 15.63 -1.78 -11.53
CA THR A 146 14.21 -2.13 -11.34
C THR A 146 13.56 -2.44 -12.67
N VAL A 147 12.72 -3.46 -12.67
CA VAL A 147 11.96 -3.88 -13.85
C VAL A 147 10.47 -3.77 -13.56
N MET A 148 9.77 -2.97 -14.35
CA MET A 148 8.31 -2.93 -14.34
C MET A 148 7.77 -4.10 -15.18
N MET A 149 6.81 -4.84 -14.64
CA MET A 149 6.06 -5.85 -15.39
C MET A 149 4.57 -5.56 -15.31
N LEU A 150 3.91 -5.49 -16.44
CA LEU A 150 2.46 -5.50 -16.54
C LEU A 150 2.02 -6.96 -16.69
N ALA A 151 1.23 -7.46 -15.75
CA ALA A 151 0.79 -8.85 -15.73
C ALA A 151 -0.73 -8.94 -15.81
N GLY A 152 -1.22 -9.64 -16.81
CA GLY A 152 -2.62 -10.01 -16.98
C GLY A 152 -2.78 -11.54 -16.96
N PRO A 153 -4.03 -12.05 -17.04
CA PRO A 153 -4.30 -13.48 -16.98
C PRO A 153 -3.59 -14.30 -18.08
N SER A 154 -3.48 -13.71 -19.27
CA SER A 154 -2.92 -14.40 -20.47
C SER A 154 -1.64 -13.76 -21.02
N LEU A 155 -1.26 -12.57 -20.54
CA LEU A 155 -0.11 -11.84 -21.07
C LEU A 155 0.68 -11.15 -19.93
N ARG A 156 2.02 -11.27 -20.04
CA ARG A 156 2.96 -10.49 -19.22
C ARG A 156 3.85 -9.69 -20.14
N THR A 157 3.98 -8.39 -19.88
CA THR A 157 4.76 -7.47 -20.70
C THR A 157 5.74 -6.69 -19.82
N VAL A 158 6.99 -6.62 -20.26
CA VAL A 158 8.02 -5.79 -19.67
C VAL A 158 8.35 -4.69 -20.66
N PRO A 159 8.05 -3.40 -20.37
CA PRO A 159 8.44 -2.30 -21.23
C PRO A 159 9.96 -2.12 -21.19
N ILE A 160 10.56 -1.79 -22.33
CA ILE A 160 12.01 -1.53 -22.44
C ILE A 160 12.36 -0.20 -21.77
N THR A 161 11.48 0.78 -21.90
CA THR A 161 11.61 2.11 -21.24
C THR A 161 10.37 2.42 -20.44
N ILE A 162 10.53 3.18 -19.33
CA ILE A 162 9.45 3.71 -18.50
C ILE A 162 9.60 5.23 -18.50
N HIS A 163 8.57 5.95 -18.98
CA HIS A 163 8.54 7.41 -19.04
C HIS A 163 9.62 8.08 -19.92
N THR A 164 10.30 7.32 -20.76
CA THR A 164 11.34 7.81 -21.68
C THR A 164 11.02 7.34 -23.11
N PRO A 165 11.13 8.22 -24.13
CA PRO A 165 11.00 7.82 -25.53
C PRO A 165 12.07 6.81 -25.94
N LEU A 166 11.74 5.88 -26.86
CA LEU A 166 12.71 4.91 -27.39
C LEU A 166 13.81 5.56 -28.26
N SER A 167 13.63 6.80 -28.66
CA SER A 167 14.56 7.58 -29.50
C SER A 167 15.62 8.35 -28.71
N GLU A 168 15.67 8.19 -27.42
CA GLU A 168 16.68 8.81 -26.53
C GLU A 168 17.72 7.73 -26.07
#